data_b390eb43eff3b662c3d528538d26095c
#
_entry.id   b390eb43eff3b662c3d528538d26095c
#
_cell.length_a   1.000
_cell.length_b   1.000
_cell.length_c   1.000
_cell.angle_alpha   90.00
_cell.angle_beta   90.00
_cell.angle_gamma   90.00
#
_symmetry.space_group_name_H-M   'P 1'
#
loop_
_entity.id
_entity.type
_entity.pdbx_description
1 polymer ?
#
loop_
_entity_poly.entity_id
_entity_poly.type
_entity_poly.pdbx_seq_one_letter_code
_entity_poly.pdbx_strand_id
1 'polypeptide(L)'
;MSGFQNIGRIPELKRRIIMTFALLAVYRIGVHIPTPGIDGNALAALFQRARGTLLGFFDMFAGGGLERLSVFALGIMPYISASIILQLLTVVVPTLERLSKEGEAGRRKITQYTRYGTVVISLIQGFGIAVGLEQMGRGAEAVVYSPGWSFRIFTMITLCAGTSFLMWLGEQITEKGIGNGISLIIFSGIVARMPQAIGYTGSMVSAGEMNWFVVVLLTLLIFVVITFIVFMETSQRRIPVQYAKKVVGRRIYGGQSTHLPLKLNTAGVIPPIFASSIIMFPATIANFIPFAGMKTFAKLLTPGSIIHELLYIGFIVFFCFFYTAIVFNPDNVADNMKKYGGYIPGIRPGKKTSEYIERVLSRITLVGAIYISFVCVLPTILIQRFNAPFYFGGTALLIVVGVGLDTIQQIESHLILRHYDGLVKKSSKMKGRR
;
A
#
# COMPACT_ATOMS: atom_id res chain seq x y z
N MET A 1 -18.41 -16.32 12.31
CA MET A 1 -18.82 -16.56 10.90
C MET A 1 -20.25 -16.10 10.56
N SER A 2 -21.11 -15.80 11.52
CA SER A 2 -22.48 -15.31 11.29
C SER A 2 -22.60 -13.85 10.79
N GLY A 3 -21.52 -13.08 10.83
CA GLY A 3 -21.53 -11.65 10.42
C GLY A 3 -21.65 -11.42 8.92
N PHE A 4 -20.98 -12.23 8.09
CA PHE A 4 -20.97 -12.08 6.64
C PHE A 4 -22.33 -12.34 5.98
N GLN A 5 -23.15 -13.23 6.55
CA GLN A 5 -24.50 -13.51 6.01
C GLN A 5 -25.45 -12.32 6.15
N ASN A 6 -25.13 -11.33 7.00
CA ASN A 6 -25.97 -10.16 7.23
C ASN A 6 -25.57 -8.92 6.38
N ILE A 7 -24.50 -8.99 5.56
CA ILE A 7 -24.05 -7.88 4.71
C ILE A 7 -25.16 -7.42 3.77
N GLY A 8 -25.90 -8.35 3.18
CA GLY A 8 -27.02 -8.04 2.26
C GLY A 8 -28.21 -7.33 2.92
N ARG A 9 -28.33 -7.39 4.26
CA ARG A 9 -29.45 -6.81 5.03
C ARG A 9 -29.19 -5.35 5.43
N ILE A 10 -27.95 -4.83 5.29
CA ILE A 10 -27.60 -3.45 5.64
C ILE A 10 -27.45 -2.63 4.36
N PRO A 11 -28.45 -1.80 4.01
CA PRO A 11 -28.50 -1.10 2.71
C PRO A 11 -27.31 -0.12 2.54
N GLU A 12 -26.86 0.52 3.60
CA GLU A 12 -25.73 1.46 3.54
C GLU A 12 -24.41 0.75 3.26
N LEU A 13 -24.14 -0.39 3.92
CA LEU A 13 -22.94 -1.19 3.69
C LEU A 13 -22.94 -1.75 2.27
N LYS A 14 -24.09 -2.25 1.81
CA LYS A 14 -24.27 -2.70 0.42
C LYS A 14 -23.97 -1.59 -0.58
N ARG A 15 -24.48 -0.37 -0.36
CA ARG A 15 -24.21 0.80 -1.22
C ARG A 15 -22.71 1.14 -1.27
N ARG A 16 -22.02 1.14 -0.13
CA ARG A 16 -20.57 1.39 -0.06
C ARG A 16 -19.77 0.32 -0.80
N ILE A 17 -20.10 -0.96 -0.64
CA ILE A 17 -19.47 -2.07 -1.37
C ILE A 17 -19.67 -1.91 -2.87
N ILE A 18 -20.92 -1.69 -3.33
CA ILE A 18 -21.22 -1.50 -4.75
C ILE A 18 -20.45 -0.30 -5.31
N MET A 19 -20.38 0.81 -4.56
CA MET A 19 -19.65 2.00 -4.97
C MET A 19 -18.15 1.70 -5.13
N THR A 20 -17.55 0.95 -4.19
CA THR A 20 -16.15 0.52 -4.28
C THR A 20 -15.89 -0.30 -5.54
N PHE A 21 -16.72 -1.30 -5.82
CA PHE A 21 -16.56 -2.12 -7.02
C PHE A 21 -16.80 -1.33 -8.31
N ALA A 22 -17.78 -0.42 -8.34
CA ALA A 22 -18.06 0.42 -9.50
C ALA A 22 -16.86 1.34 -9.82
N LEU A 23 -16.26 1.98 -8.80
CA LEU A 23 -15.09 2.83 -8.99
C LEU A 23 -13.84 2.03 -9.39
N LEU A 24 -13.66 0.82 -8.85
CA LEU A 24 -12.59 -0.08 -9.29
C LEU A 24 -12.80 -0.57 -10.73
N ALA A 25 -14.04 -0.77 -11.18
CA ALA A 25 -14.36 -1.08 -12.58
C ALA A 25 -13.99 0.09 -13.51
N VAL A 26 -14.27 1.34 -13.11
CA VAL A 26 -13.85 2.53 -13.86
C VAL A 26 -12.32 2.58 -13.99
N TYR A 27 -11.59 2.30 -12.91
CA TYR A 27 -10.14 2.17 -12.96
C TYR A 27 -9.70 1.11 -13.99
N ARG A 28 -10.31 -0.07 -13.95
CA ARG A 28 -9.95 -1.17 -14.88
C ARG A 28 -10.23 -0.83 -16.34
N ILE A 29 -11.32 -0.15 -16.64
CA ILE A 29 -11.62 0.34 -17.99
C ILE A 29 -10.54 1.30 -18.46
N GLY A 30 -10.17 2.28 -17.63
CA GLY A 30 -9.15 3.27 -17.98
C GLY A 30 -7.74 2.71 -18.22
N VAL A 31 -7.39 1.59 -17.55
CA VAL A 31 -6.12 0.87 -17.83
C VAL A 31 -6.06 0.32 -19.26
N HIS A 32 -7.19 0.15 -19.95
CA HIS A 32 -7.25 -0.35 -21.31
C HIS A 32 -7.32 0.75 -22.38
N ILE A 33 -7.40 2.02 -21.99
CA ILE A 33 -7.41 3.16 -22.91
C ILE A 33 -5.97 3.56 -23.23
N PRO A 34 -5.43 3.29 -24.45
CA PRO A 34 -4.06 3.63 -24.78
C PRO A 34 -3.88 5.13 -24.96
N THR A 35 -2.67 5.62 -24.68
CA THR A 35 -2.26 6.99 -25.01
C THR A 35 -2.10 7.12 -26.52
N PRO A 36 -2.62 8.18 -27.17
CA PRO A 36 -2.48 8.38 -28.59
C PRO A 36 -1.01 8.55 -29.04
N GLY A 37 -0.72 8.10 -30.26
CA GLY A 37 0.61 8.30 -30.90
C GLY A 37 1.60 7.15 -30.69
N ILE A 38 1.14 5.99 -30.20
CA ILE A 38 2.00 4.84 -29.88
C ILE A 38 1.48 3.57 -30.56
N ASP A 39 2.42 2.75 -31.03
CA ASP A 39 2.12 1.40 -31.48
C ASP A 39 2.09 0.44 -30.28
N GLY A 40 0.87 0.01 -29.90
CA GLY A 40 0.66 -0.88 -28.77
C GLY A 40 1.29 -2.27 -28.96
N ASN A 41 1.42 -2.76 -30.20
CA ASN A 41 2.00 -4.07 -30.48
C ASN A 41 3.53 -4.05 -30.32
N ALA A 42 4.19 -3.02 -30.88
CA ALA A 42 5.61 -2.82 -30.72
C ALA A 42 6.00 -2.62 -29.25
N LEU A 43 5.19 -1.84 -28.52
CA LEU A 43 5.39 -1.63 -27.08
C LEU A 43 5.24 -2.93 -26.28
N ALA A 44 4.19 -3.71 -26.51
CA ALA A 44 3.98 -4.99 -25.84
C ALA A 44 5.13 -5.97 -26.08
N ALA A 45 5.67 -6.04 -27.30
CA ALA A 45 6.84 -6.85 -27.63
C ALA A 45 8.10 -6.43 -26.85
N LEU A 46 8.34 -5.11 -26.70
CA LEU A 46 9.42 -4.58 -25.87
C LEU A 46 9.25 -4.94 -24.39
N PHE A 47 8.04 -4.82 -23.86
CA PHE A 47 7.77 -5.17 -22.47
C PHE A 47 7.91 -6.67 -22.20
N GLN A 48 7.60 -7.52 -23.17
CA GLN A 48 7.86 -8.97 -23.06
C GLN A 48 9.34 -9.28 -22.92
N ARG A 49 10.21 -8.58 -23.67
CA ARG A 49 11.67 -8.71 -23.57
C ARG A 49 12.23 -8.10 -22.27
N ALA A 50 11.54 -7.07 -21.73
CA ALA A 50 11.93 -6.38 -20.51
C ALA A 50 11.31 -6.96 -19.23
N ARG A 51 10.62 -8.12 -19.31
CA ARG A 51 10.11 -8.84 -18.14
C ARG A 51 11.25 -9.19 -17.19
N GLY A 52 11.06 -8.92 -15.89
CA GLY A 52 12.13 -9.08 -14.88
C GLY A 52 13.03 -7.86 -14.68
N THR A 53 12.83 -6.79 -15.45
CA THR A 53 13.51 -5.51 -15.22
C THR A 53 12.66 -4.56 -14.36
N LEU A 54 13.23 -3.39 -14.01
CA LEU A 54 12.50 -2.32 -13.30
C LEU A 54 11.17 -1.93 -13.99
N LEU A 55 11.13 -1.95 -15.33
CA LEU A 55 9.90 -1.63 -16.09
C LEU A 55 8.77 -2.62 -15.80
N GLY A 56 9.07 -3.92 -15.67
CA GLY A 56 8.08 -4.92 -15.28
C GLY A 56 7.52 -4.72 -13.87
N PHE A 57 8.35 -4.25 -12.93
CA PHE A 57 7.91 -3.89 -11.59
C PHE A 57 6.99 -2.66 -11.59
N PHE A 58 7.34 -1.61 -12.36
CA PHE A 58 6.47 -0.45 -12.53
C PHE A 58 5.10 -0.85 -13.08
N ASP A 59 5.10 -1.68 -14.09
CA ASP A 59 3.89 -2.13 -14.73
C ASP A 59 2.99 -2.97 -13.80
N MET A 60 3.58 -3.70 -12.85
CA MET A 60 2.84 -4.41 -11.82
C MET A 60 2.03 -3.46 -10.92
N PHE A 61 2.62 -2.34 -10.48
CA PHE A 61 1.91 -1.34 -9.67
C PHE A 61 0.91 -0.53 -10.49
N ALA A 62 1.17 -0.34 -11.79
CA ALA A 62 0.24 0.29 -12.73
C ALA A 62 -0.88 -0.65 -13.20
N GLY A 63 -0.88 -1.92 -12.74
CA GLY A 63 -1.90 -2.91 -13.08
C GLY A 63 -1.94 -3.30 -14.57
N GLY A 64 -0.79 -3.25 -15.27
CA GLY A 64 -0.68 -3.51 -16.70
C GLY A 64 -0.86 -2.27 -17.58
N GLY A 65 -0.96 -1.10 -16.96
CA GLY A 65 -1.17 0.16 -17.68
C GLY A 65 0.07 0.63 -18.46
N LEU A 66 1.26 0.30 -18.00
CA LEU A 66 2.50 0.72 -18.64
C LEU A 66 2.84 -0.12 -19.89
N GLU A 67 2.57 -1.43 -19.84
CA GLU A 67 2.75 -2.35 -20.98
C GLU A 67 1.95 -1.90 -22.21
N ARG A 68 0.82 -1.22 -22.00
CA ARG A 68 -0.06 -0.69 -23.04
C ARG A 68 0.05 0.83 -23.23
N LEU A 69 0.92 1.47 -22.45
CA LEU A 69 0.95 2.90 -22.22
C LEU A 69 -0.44 3.53 -22.16
N SER A 70 -1.26 3.02 -21.23
CA SER A 70 -2.60 3.56 -21.02
C SER A 70 -2.54 4.95 -20.40
N VAL A 71 -3.66 5.66 -20.41
CA VAL A 71 -3.82 6.94 -19.70
C VAL A 71 -3.41 6.82 -18.22
N PHE A 72 -3.51 5.62 -17.64
CA PHE A 72 -3.12 5.30 -16.26
C PHE A 72 -1.73 4.62 -16.16
N ALA A 73 -0.86 4.76 -17.14
CA ALA A 73 0.44 4.08 -17.17
C ALA A 73 1.35 4.42 -15.98
N LEU A 74 1.32 5.65 -15.45
CA LEU A 74 2.02 6.01 -14.22
C LEU A 74 1.38 5.41 -12.96
N GLY A 75 0.13 4.94 -13.05
CA GLY A 75 -0.62 4.45 -11.90
C GLY A 75 -0.72 5.49 -10.80
N ILE A 76 -0.70 5.03 -9.55
CA ILE A 76 -0.78 5.86 -8.35
C ILE A 76 0.60 6.21 -7.76
N MET A 77 1.70 5.76 -8.41
CA MET A 77 3.06 5.94 -7.90
C MET A 77 3.46 7.40 -7.67
N PRO A 78 3.13 8.39 -8.56
CA PRO A 78 3.45 9.79 -8.30
C PRO A 78 2.78 10.33 -7.03
N TYR A 79 1.56 9.89 -6.74
CA TYR A 79 0.85 10.27 -5.52
C TYR A 79 1.50 9.68 -4.27
N ILE A 80 1.90 8.41 -4.32
CA ILE A 80 2.61 7.76 -3.21
C ILE A 80 3.91 8.51 -2.93
N SER A 81 4.70 8.79 -3.98
CA SER A 81 5.97 9.53 -3.83
C SER A 81 5.75 10.93 -3.24
N ALA A 82 4.75 11.67 -3.70
CA ALA A 82 4.40 12.98 -3.15
C ALA A 82 3.97 12.89 -1.68
N SER A 83 3.16 11.88 -1.34
CA SER A 83 2.70 11.66 0.03
C SER A 83 3.85 11.33 0.97
N ILE A 84 4.81 10.50 0.53
CA ILE A 84 6.02 10.17 1.30
C ILE A 84 6.85 11.43 1.56
N ILE A 85 7.15 12.18 0.51
CA ILE A 85 7.96 13.40 0.59
C ILE A 85 7.32 14.38 1.59
N LEU A 86 6.01 14.59 1.49
CA LEU A 86 5.31 15.48 2.42
C LEU A 86 5.26 14.96 3.85
N GLN A 87 5.07 13.65 4.05
CA GLN A 87 5.14 13.06 5.39
C GLN A 87 6.52 13.22 6.03
N LEU A 88 7.59 13.03 5.26
CA LEU A 88 8.95 13.31 5.72
C LEU A 88 9.14 14.79 6.06
N LEU A 89 8.65 15.68 5.20
CA LEU A 89 8.74 17.12 5.41
C LEU A 89 7.93 17.59 6.63
N THR A 90 6.82 16.93 7.00
CA THR A 90 6.08 17.27 8.23
C THR A 90 6.88 17.03 9.51
N VAL A 91 7.92 16.19 9.46
CA VAL A 91 8.81 15.96 10.62
C VAL A 91 9.96 16.95 10.65
N VAL A 92 10.45 17.36 9.47
CA VAL A 92 11.65 18.20 9.34
C VAL A 92 11.32 19.70 9.35
N VAL A 93 10.17 20.08 8.76
CA VAL A 93 9.78 21.48 8.57
C VAL A 93 8.80 21.92 9.66
N PRO A 94 9.20 22.84 10.58
CA PRO A 94 8.36 23.24 11.72
C PRO A 94 6.98 23.79 11.36
N THR A 95 6.85 24.45 10.20
CA THR A 95 5.56 24.97 9.71
C THR A 95 4.60 23.85 9.34
N LEU A 96 5.09 22.79 8.70
CA LEU A 96 4.28 21.62 8.34
C LEU A 96 3.97 20.75 9.57
N GLU A 97 4.89 20.68 10.53
CA GLU A 97 4.66 20.02 11.82
C GLU A 97 3.50 20.68 12.58
N ARG A 98 3.48 22.03 12.67
CA ARG A 98 2.37 22.77 13.28
C ARG A 98 1.06 22.48 12.56
N LEU A 99 1.07 22.54 11.24
CA LEU A 99 -0.10 22.22 10.41
C LEU A 99 -0.63 20.81 10.68
N SER A 100 0.25 19.83 10.82
CA SER A 100 -0.12 18.45 11.15
C SER A 100 -0.81 18.31 12.51
N LYS A 101 -0.49 19.22 13.48
CA LYS A 101 -1.09 19.25 14.82
C LYS A 101 -2.40 20.05 14.89
N GLU A 102 -2.76 20.82 13.87
CA GLU A 102 -4.00 21.62 13.80
C GLU A 102 -5.28 20.79 13.56
N GLY A 103 -5.20 19.46 13.59
CA GLY A 103 -6.34 18.56 13.42
C GLY A 103 -6.83 18.45 11.98
N GLU A 104 -8.15 18.42 11.74
CA GLU A 104 -8.69 18.18 10.39
C GLU A 104 -8.38 19.29 9.38
N ALA A 105 -8.36 20.55 9.80
CA ALA A 105 -8.07 21.67 8.92
C ALA A 105 -6.63 21.61 8.39
N GLY A 106 -5.68 21.29 9.26
CA GLY A 106 -4.28 21.11 8.88
C GLY A 106 -4.07 19.89 7.98
N ARG A 107 -4.72 18.77 8.27
CA ARG A 107 -4.68 17.57 7.41
C ARG A 107 -5.20 17.84 6.01
N ARG A 108 -6.28 18.61 5.85
CA ARG A 108 -6.80 19.01 4.53
C ARG A 108 -5.78 19.82 3.72
N LYS A 109 -5.05 20.74 4.35
CA LYS A 109 -3.98 21.51 3.69
C LYS A 109 -2.81 20.61 3.28
N ILE A 110 -2.38 19.68 4.13
CA ILE A 110 -1.33 18.72 3.80
C ILE A 110 -1.76 17.85 2.61
N THR A 111 -3.00 17.37 2.57
CA THR A 111 -3.55 16.63 1.42
C THR A 111 -3.56 17.48 0.16
N GLN A 112 -3.87 18.77 0.26
CA GLN A 112 -3.81 19.70 -0.88
C GLN A 112 -2.37 19.85 -1.42
N TYR A 113 -1.38 19.98 -0.55
CA TYR A 113 0.03 20.00 -0.96
C TYR A 113 0.47 18.68 -1.60
N THR A 114 -0.02 17.55 -1.09
CA THR A 114 0.21 16.24 -1.71
C THR A 114 -0.33 16.19 -3.13
N ARG A 115 -1.53 16.74 -3.38
CA ARG A 115 -2.10 16.81 -4.74
C ARG A 115 -1.23 17.65 -5.67
N TYR A 116 -0.75 18.82 -5.23
CA TYR A 116 0.15 19.63 -6.04
C TYR A 116 1.48 18.93 -6.31
N GLY A 117 2.08 18.31 -5.28
CA GLY A 117 3.28 17.50 -5.44
C GLY A 117 3.09 16.34 -6.42
N THR A 118 1.93 15.69 -6.40
CA THR A 118 1.57 14.62 -7.33
C THR A 118 1.58 15.11 -8.78
N VAL A 119 0.98 16.27 -9.05
CA VAL A 119 0.98 16.86 -10.40
C VAL A 119 2.40 17.14 -10.89
N VAL A 120 3.24 17.76 -10.04
CA VAL A 120 4.63 18.06 -10.41
C VAL A 120 5.42 16.78 -10.69
N ILE A 121 5.33 15.78 -9.82
CA ILE A 121 6.04 14.50 -9.99
C ILE A 121 5.54 13.77 -11.24
N SER A 122 4.22 13.76 -11.50
CA SER A 122 3.65 13.10 -12.67
C SER A 122 4.07 13.75 -13.99
N LEU A 123 4.23 15.07 -14.02
CA LEU A 123 4.77 15.79 -15.18
C LEU A 123 6.23 15.41 -15.46
N ILE A 124 7.07 15.36 -14.42
CA ILE A 124 8.47 14.97 -14.54
C ILE A 124 8.60 13.52 -15.01
N GLN A 125 7.84 12.60 -14.39
CA GLN A 125 7.87 11.18 -14.77
C GLN A 125 7.27 10.95 -16.16
N GLY A 126 6.18 11.63 -16.50
CA GLY A 126 5.55 11.57 -17.82
C GLY A 126 6.50 12.05 -18.94
N PHE A 127 7.23 13.14 -18.69
CA PHE A 127 8.28 13.61 -19.61
C PHE A 127 9.39 12.58 -19.76
N GLY A 128 9.88 12.01 -18.64
CA GLY A 128 10.90 10.96 -18.66
C GLY A 128 10.47 9.75 -19.49
N ILE A 129 9.24 9.26 -19.30
CA ILE A 129 8.70 8.12 -20.07
C ILE A 129 8.60 8.47 -21.56
N ALA A 130 8.11 9.65 -21.91
CA ALA A 130 8.00 10.07 -23.30
C ALA A 130 9.36 10.09 -24.02
N VAL A 131 10.39 10.67 -23.38
CA VAL A 131 11.76 10.69 -23.92
C VAL A 131 12.36 9.28 -23.99
N GLY A 132 12.11 8.44 -22.98
CA GLY A 132 12.58 7.05 -22.94
C GLY A 132 12.00 6.21 -24.07
N LEU A 133 10.72 6.35 -24.37
CA LEU A 133 10.05 5.64 -25.47
C LEU A 133 10.57 6.06 -26.83
N GLU A 134 10.84 7.34 -27.04
CA GLU A 134 11.46 7.84 -28.28
C GLU A 134 12.87 7.27 -28.51
N GLN A 135 13.62 7.06 -27.41
CA GLN A 135 14.99 6.50 -27.51
C GLN A 135 14.98 4.99 -27.73
N MET A 136 14.03 4.26 -27.14
CA MET A 136 13.87 2.81 -27.32
C MET A 136 13.44 2.46 -28.74
N GLY A 137 12.72 3.32 -29.43
CA GLY A 137 12.19 3.10 -30.79
C GLY A 137 13.12 3.54 -31.95
N ARG A 138 14.39 3.86 -31.72
CA ARG A 138 15.35 4.22 -32.78
C ARG A 138 15.91 3.02 -33.51
N GLY A 139 15.05 2.14 -34.01
CA GLY A 139 15.41 0.93 -34.75
C GLY A 139 14.27 0.46 -35.63
N ALA A 140 14.34 -0.76 -36.15
CA ALA A 140 13.35 -1.32 -37.07
C ALA A 140 11.92 -1.45 -36.49
N GLU A 141 11.74 -1.27 -35.20
CA GLU A 141 10.45 -1.31 -34.50
C GLU A 141 10.21 0.04 -33.78
N ALA A 142 9.86 1.08 -34.52
CA ALA A 142 9.51 2.38 -33.92
C ALA A 142 8.21 2.27 -33.10
N VAL A 143 8.30 2.50 -31.77
CA VAL A 143 7.15 2.46 -30.86
C VAL A 143 6.30 3.73 -30.98
N VAL A 144 6.91 4.85 -31.38
CA VAL A 144 6.26 6.17 -31.49
C VAL A 144 6.07 6.52 -32.96
N TYR A 145 4.84 6.77 -33.38
CA TYR A 145 4.54 7.14 -34.78
C TYR A 145 5.18 8.46 -35.23
N SER A 146 5.19 9.46 -34.34
CA SER A 146 5.74 10.78 -34.66
C SER A 146 6.56 11.30 -33.47
N PRO A 147 7.88 10.98 -33.41
CA PRO A 147 8.75 11.48 -32.34
C PRO A 147 8.93 13.00 -32.44
N GLY A 148 8.94 13.68 -31.29
CA GLY A 148 9.14 15.13 -31.22
C GLY A 148 8.46 15.78 -30.02
N TRP A 149 8.60 17.09 -29.93
CA TRP A 149 8.04 17.86 -28.80
C TRP A 149 6.52 17.73 -28.66
N SER A 150 5.80 17.59 -29.78
CA SER A 150 4.34 17.40 -29.78
C SER A 150 3.97 16.12 -29.03
N PHE A 151 4.63 14.99 -29.34
CA PHE A 151 4.41 13.72 -28.64
C PHE A 151 4.75 13.82 -27.15
N ARG A 152 5.90 14.44 -26.81
CA ARG A 152 6.34 14.57 -25.40
C ARG A 152 5.35 15.36 -24.57
N ILE A 153 4.91 16.52 -25.05
CA ILE A 153 3.95 17.37 -24.34
C ILE A 153 2.60 16.66 -24.20
N PHE A 154 2.13 16.04 -25.26
CA PHE A 154 0.85 15.35 -25.26
C PHE A 154 0.84 14.16 -24.30
N THR A 155 1.87 13.32 -24.35
CA THR A 155 2.04 12.18 -23.42
C THR A 155 2.15 12.65 -21.97
N MET A 156 2.94 13.70 -21.71
CA MET A 156 3.10 14.28 -20.38
C MET A 156 1.77 14.77 -19.80
N ILE A 157 0.97 15.50 -20.58
CA ILE A 157 -0.35 16.01 -20.15
C ILE A 157 -1.31 14.84 -19.93
N THR A 158 -1.35 13.87 -20.83
CA THR A 158 -2.25 12.71 -20.75
C THR A 158 -1.97 11.87 -19.51
N LEU A 159 -0.71 11.57 -19.22
CA LEU A 159 -0.31 10.79 -18.05
C LEU A 159 -0.54 11.57 -16.74
N CYS A 160 -0.32 12.88 -16.75
CA CYS A 160 -0.61 13.73 -15.61
C CYS A 160 -2.12 13.80 -15.32
N ALA A 161 -2.95 13.95 -16.35
CA ALA A 161 -4.40 13.93 -16.23
C ALA A 161 -4.90 12.57 -15.69
N GLY A 162 -4.34 11.47 -16.21
CA GLY A 162 -4.65 10.11 -15.75
C GLY A 162 -4.30 9.89 -14.28
N THR A 163 -3.12 10.30 -13.85
CA THR A 163 -2.70 10.21 -12.43
C THR A 163 -3.57 11.06 -11.52
N SER A 164 -3.93 12.27 -11.94
CA SER A 164 -4.81 13.16 -11.19
C SER A 164 -6.22 12.57 -11.04
N PHE A 165 -6.72 11.92 -12.09
CA PHE A 165 -7.98 11.22 -12.05
C PHE A 165 -7.93 9.99 -11.12
N LEU A 166 -6.85 9.20 -11.15
CA LEU A 166 -6.66 8.06 -10.23
C LEU A 166 -6.59 8.50 -8.77
N MET A 167 -5.91 9.61 -8.49
CA MET A 167 -5.86 10.20 -7.17
C MET A 167 -7.27 10.57 -6.69
N TRP A 168 -8.05 11.28 -7.50
CA TRP A 168 -9.44 11.61 -7.21
C TRP A 168 -10.30 10.36 -7.01
N LEU A 169 -10.12 9.33 -7.85
CA LEU A 169 -10.84 8.06 -7.75
C LEU A 169 -10.53 7.35 -6.40
N GLY A 170 -9.26 7.32 -5.99
CA GLY A 170 -8.84 6.77 -4.71
C GLY A 170 -9.46 7.50 -3.52
N GLU A 171 -9.54 8.83 -3.58
CA GLU A 171 -10.21 9.64 -2.57
C GLU A 171 -11.72 9.35 -2.51
N GLN A 172 -12.39 9.22 -3.67
CA GLN A 172 -13.82 8.86 -3.72
C GLN A 172 -14.10 7.47 -3.14
N ILE A 173 -13.21 6.50 -3.38
CA ILE A 173 -13.34 5.16 -2.77
C ILE A 173 -13.19 5.27 -1.25
N THR A 174 -12.24 6.05 -0.75
CA THR A 174 -11.99 6.22 0.68
C THR A 174 -13.17 6.92 1.38
N GLU A 175 -13.76 7.95 0.77
CA GLU A 175 -14.87 8.71 1.35
C GLU A 175 -16.21 7.98 1.27
N LYS A 176 -16.54 7.42 0.11
CA LYS A 176 -17.88 6.88 -0.19
C LYS A 176 -17.92 5.35 -0.22
N GLY A 177 -16.77 4.71 -0.30
CA GLY A 177 -16.64 3.26 -0.34
C GLY A 177 -16.27 2.63 1.00
N ILE A 178 -15.55 1.51 0.92
CA ILE A 178 -14.99 0.76 2.04
C ILE A 178 -13.51 0.54 1.75
N GLY A 179 -12.68 0.68 2.75
CA GLY A 179 -11.23 0.51 2.64
C GLY A 179 -10.49 1.79 2.29
N ASN A 180 -9.17 1.69 2.25
CA ASN A 180 -8.33 2.75 1.72
C ASN A 180 -8.32 2.67 0.19
N GLY A 181 -8.89 3.69 -0.48
CA GLY A 181 -9.08 3.68 -1.93
C GLY A 181 -7.78 3.54 -2.73
N ILE A 182 -6.70 4.15 -2.26
CA ILE A 182 -5.38 4.07 -2.89
C ILE A 182 -4.84 2.64 -2.82
N SER A 183 -4.90 2.03 -1.65
CA SER A 183 -4.48 0.65 -1.44
C SER A 183 -5.33 -0.34 -2.25
N LEU A 184 -6.63 -0.08 -2.37
CA LEU A 184 -7.55 -0.90 -3.19
C LEU A 184 -7.29 -0.79 -4.69
N ILE A 185 -6.88 0.38 -5.19
CA ILE A 185 -6.46 0.53 -6.59
C ILE A 185 -5.22 -0.31 -6.88
N ILE A 186 -4.20 -0.26 -6.00
CA ILE A 186 -3.00 -1.08 -6.11
C ILE A 186 -3.35 -2.57 -6.03
N PHE A 187 -4.15 -2.97 -5.06
CA PHE A 187 -4.67 -4.33 -4.89
C PHE A 187 -5.36 -4.83 -6.18
N SER A 188 -6.27 -4.04 -6.73
CA SER A 188 -6.98 -4.37 -7.97
C SER A 188 -6.02 -4.53 -9.16
N GLY A 189 -4.98 -3.70 -9.25
CA GLY A 189 -3.93 -3.82 -10.26
C GLY A 189 -3.17 -5.14 -10.17
N ILE A 190 -2.80 -5.55 -8.96
CA ILE A 190 -2.08 -6.80 -8.70
C ILE A 190 -2.97 -8.01 -8.99
N VAL A 191 -4.18 -8.05 -8.40
CA VAL A 191 -5.10 -9.18 -8.54
C VAL A 191 -5.54 -9.42 -9.98
N ALA A 192 -5.70 -8.36 -10.76
CA ALA A 192 -6.09 -8.48 -12.17
C ALA A 192 -5.05 -9.18 -13.06
N ARG A 193 -3.80 -9.29 -12.61
CA ARG A 193 -2.74 -10.04 -13.31
C ARG A 193 -2.65 -11.51 -12.90
N MET A 194 -3.34 -11.93 -11.83
CA MET A 194 -3.32 -13.33 -11.38
C MET A 194 -3.76 -14.33 -12.46
N PRO A 195 -4.86 -14.13 -13.20
CA PRO A 195 -5.27 -15.07 -14.24
C PRO A 195 -4.20 -15.23 -15.34
N GLN A 196 -3.54 -14.14 -15.71
CA GLN A 196 -2.46 -14.14 -16.70
C GLN A 196 -1.23 -14.91 -16.22
N ALA A 197 -0.85 -14.75 -14.96
CA ALA A 197 0.25 -15.48 -14.34
C ALA A 197 -0.03 -17.00 -14.29
N ILE A 198 -1.26 -17.38 -13.93
CA ILE A 198 -1.69 -18.79 -13.92
C ILE A 198 -1.65 -19.37 -15.34
N GLY A 199 -2.18 -18.65 -16.34
CA GLY A 199 -2.14 -19.07 -17.74
C GLY A 199 -0.72 -19.26 -18.26
N TYR A 200 0.20 -18.34 -17.94
CA TYR A 200 1.61 -18.44 -18.32
C TYR A 200 2.31 -19.64 -17.66
N THR A 201 2.05 -19.87 -16.37
CA THR A 201 2.57 -21.07 -15.68
C THR A 201 2.07 -22.36 -16.35
N GLY A 202 0.79 -22.39 -16.72
CA GLY A 202 0.21 -23.51 -17.47
C GLY A 202 0.90 -23.75 -18.83
N SER A 203 1.19 -22.67 -19.58
CA SER A 203 1.90 -22.79 -20.86
C SER A 203 3.35 -23.29 -20.71
N MET A 204 4.07 -22.88 -19.65
CA MET A 204 5.42 -23.37 -19.35
C MET A 204 5.42 -24.88 -19.01
N VAL A 205 4.40 -25.35 -18.29
CA VAL A 205 4.23 -26.78 -18.00
C VAL A 205 3.93 -27.54 -19.27
N SER A 206 3.05 -27.03 -20.14
CA SER A 206 2.72 -27.68 -21.43
C SER A 206 3.88 -27.69 -22.40
N ALA A 207 4.76 -26.68 -22.35
CA ALA A 207 6.00 -26.61 -23.14
C ALA A 207 7.13 -27.52 -22.60
N GLY A 208 6.94 -28.15 -21.44
CA GLY A 208 7.96 -28.98 -20.80
C GLY A 208 9.10 -28.23 -20.13
N GLU A 209 9.00 -26.87 -20.07
CA GLU A 209 10.00 -26.01 -19.42
C GLU A 209 9.93 -26.08 -17.89
N MET A 210 8.79 -26.50 -17.35
CA MET A 210 8.56 -26.61 -15.91
C MET A 210 7.89 -27.94 -15.56
N ASN A 211 8.44 -28.61 -14.52
CA ASN A 211 7.86 -29.87 -14.04
C ASN A 211 6.60 -29.53 -13.17
N TRP A 212 5.54 -30.33 -13.35
CA TRP A 212 4.32 -30.24 -12.55
C TRP A 212 4.56 -30.28 -11.03
N PHE A 213 5.54 -31.05 -10.60
CA PHE A 213 5.93 -31.13 -9.19
C PHE A 213 6.40 -29.79 -8.64
N VAL A 214 7.14 -29.01 -9.46
CA VAL A 214 7.59 -27.65 -9.08
C VAL A 214 6.39 -26.70 -8.91
N VAL A 215 5.38 -26.79 -9.77
CA VAL A 215 4.16 -25.97 -9.67
C VAL A 215 3.41 -26.27 -8.36
N VAL A 216 3.26 -27.54 -8.00
CA VAL A 216 2.63 -27.94 -6.74
C VAL A 216 3.42 -27.42 -5.54
N LEU A 217 4.76 -27.57 -5.56
CA LEU A 217 5.63 -27.08 -4.49
C LEU A 217 5.53 -25.56 -4.33
N LEU A 218 5.54 -24.82 -5.46
CA LEU A 218 5.41 -23.36 -5.46
C LEU A 218 4.04 -22.90 -4.93
N THR A 219 2.97 -23.60 -5.34
CA THR A 219 1.61 -23.30 -4.85
C THR A 219 1.52 -23.52 -3.33
N LEU A 220 2.07 -24.64 -2.84
CA LEU A 220 2.14 -24.91 -1.40
C LEU A 220 2.93 -23.81 -0.66
N LEU A 221 4.07 -23.41 -1.21
CA LEU A 221 4.90 -22.33 -0.64
C LEU A 221 4.13 -21.02 -0.55
N ILE A 222 3.37 -20.63 -1.60
CA ILE A 222 2.53 -19.44 -1.59
C ILE A 222 1.51 -19.51 -0.44
N PHE A 223 0.84 -20.64 -0.27
CA PHE A 223 -0.11 -20.83 0.84
C PHE A 223 0.55 -20.70 2.21
N VAL A 224 1.75 -21.27 2.39
CA VAL A 224 2.52 -21.12 3.63
C VAL A 224 2.88 -19.67 3.88
N VAL A 225 3.36 -18.95 2.86
CA VAL A 225 3.71 -17.53 2.98
C VAL A 225 2.49 -16.68 3.30
N ILE A 226 1.36 -16.88 2.62
CA ILE A 226 0.10 -16.15 2.90
C ILE A 226 -0.35 -16.41 4.35
N THR A 227 -0.33 -17.68 4.79
CA THR A 227 -0.71 -18.03 6.17
C THR A 227 0.22 -17.35 7.18
N PHE A 228 1.52 -17.31 6.90
CA PHE A 228 2.49 -16.64 7.74
C PHE A 228 2.25 -15.12 7.79
N ILE A 229 1.95 -14.50 6.65
CA ILE A 229 1.61 -13.06 6.59
C ILE A 229 0.35 -12.78 7.42
N VAL A 230 -0.73 -13.55 7.24
CA VAL A 230 -1.97 -13.39 8.00
C VAL A 230 -1.71 -13.53 9.50
N PHE A 231 -0.92 -14.53 9.90
CA PHE A 231 -0.56 -14.74 11.30
C PHE A 231 0.19 -13.53 11.88
N MET A 232 1.18 -12.99 11.16
CA MET A 232 1.98 -11.85 11.61
C MET A 232 1.18 -10.55 11.65
N GLU A 233 0.32 -10.29 10.65
CA GLU A 233 -0.53 -9.09 10.57
C GLU A 233 -1.65 -9.06 11.62
N THR A 234 -2.15 -10.24 12.02
CA THR A 234 -3.18 -10.34 13.06
C THR A 234 -2.59 -10.42 14.47
N SER A 235 -1.30 -10.71 14.58
CA SER A 235 -0.61 -10.83 15.88
C SER A 235 -0.51 -9.50 16.59
N GLN A 236 -0.81 -9.54 17.92
CA GLN A 236 -0.77 -8.34 18.76
C GLN A 236 -0.19 -8.65 20.14
N ARG A 237 0.61 -7.74 20.67
CA ARG A 237 1.05 -7.75 22.06
C ARG A 237 0.01 -7.05 22.93
N ARG A 238 -0.58 -7.75 23.88
CA ARG A 238 -1.57 -7.20 24.83
C ARG A 238 -0.86 -6.78 26.11
N ILE A 239 -0.85 -5.47 26.40
CA ILE A 239 -0.33 -4.93 27.66
C ILE A 239 -1.50 -4.81 28.64
N PRO A 240 -1.43 -5.42 29.84
CA PRO A 240 -2.52 -5.31 30.82
C PRO A 240 -2.59 -3.88 31.36
N VAL A 241 -3.80 -3.31 31.36
CA VAL A 241 -4.11 -1.98 31.90
C VAL A 241 -5.21 -2.13 32.94
N GLN A 242 -4.99 -1.59 34.12
CA GLN A 242 -5.98 -1.57 35.19
C GLN A 242 -6.52 -0.16 35.38
N TYR A 243 -7.83 -0.04 35.56
CA TYR A 243 -8.49 1.22 35.87
C TYR A 243 -8.86 1.25 37.34
N ALA A 244 -8.63 2.39 38.00
CA ALA A 244 -8.99 2.58 39.39
C ALA A 244 -10.51 2.42 39.59
N LYS A 245 -10.92 1.71 40.65
CA LYS A 245 -12.31 1.62 41.03
C LYS A 245 -12.81 2.98 41.52
N LYS A 246 -13.88 3.50 40.92
CA LYS A 246 -14.59 4.69 41.39
C LYS A 246 -15.83 4.26 42.17
N VAL A 247 -15.91 4.68 43.42
CA VAL A 247 -17.12 4.47 44.24
C VAL A 247 -17.95 5.77 44.12
N VAL A 248 -19.15 5.63 43.58
CA VAL A 248 -20.13 6.74 43.49
C VAL A 248 -21.38 6.31 44.27
N GLY A 249 -21.49 6.81 45.52
CA GLY A 249 -22.52 6.36 46.46
C GLY A 249 -22.35 4.89 46.87
N ARG A 250 -23.40 4.10 46.73
CA ARG A 250 -23.38 2.65 47.01
C ARG A 250 -22.95 1.77 45.83
N ARG A 251 -22.63 2.35 44.67
CA ARG A 251 -22.25 1.62 43.45
C ARG A 251 -20.76 1.77 43.15
N ILE A 252 -20.11 0.62 42.94
CA ILE A 252 -18.71 0.58 42.51
C ILE A 252 -18.70 0.55 40.97
N TYR A 253 -18.11 1.59 40.35
CA TYR A 253 -17.88 1.69 38.92
C TYR A 253 -16.39 1.48 38.66
N GLY A 254 -16.04 0.69 37.62
CA GLY A 254 -14.66 0.43 37.23
C GLY A 254 -14.05 -0.80 37.87
N GLY A 255 -12.75 -0.94 37.78
CA GLY A 255 -12.02 -2.15 38.25
C GLY A 255 -11.95 -3.25 37.20
N GLN A 256 -12.41 -3.03 35.97
CA GLN A 256 -12.18 -3.96 34.88
C GLN A 256 -10.74 -3.82 34.38
N SER A 257 -10.05 -4.95 34.32
CA SER A 257 -8.75 -5.05 33.64
C SER A 257 -8.99 -5.09 32.13
N THR A 258 -8.50 -4.11 31.42
CA THR A 258 -8.47 -4.08 29.96
C THR A 258 -7.06 -4.31 29.46
N HIS A 259 -6.90 -4.50 28.18
CA HIS A 259 -5.59 -4.68 27.56
C HIS A 259 -5.41 -3.61 26.49
N LEU A 260 -4.21 -3.02 26.45
CA LEU A 260 -3.77 -2.18 25.32
C LEU A 260 -3.20 -3.10 24.23
N PRO A 261 -3.90 -3.27 23.10
CA PRO A 261 -3.39 -4.08 21.99
C PRO A 261 -2.38 -3.28 21.18
N LEU A 262 -1.14 -3.78 21.07
CA LEU A 262 -0.13 -3.28 20.17
C LEU A 262 0.03 -4.29 19.04
N LYS A 263 -0.31 -3.92 17.81
CA LYS A 263 -0.11 -4.78 16.62
C LYS A 263 1.37 -5.03 16.42
N LEU A 264 1.75 -6.23 15.99
CA LEU A 264 3.14 -6.59 15.69
C LEU A 264 3.66 -5.75 14.51
N ASN A 265 2.83 -5.57 13.50
CA ASN A 265 3.06 -4.65 12.40
C ASN A 265 2.15 -3.44 12.54
N THR A 266 2.62 -2.40 13.24
CA THR A 266 1.88 -1.14 13.40
C THR A 266 1.93 -0.30 12.12
N ALA A 267 2.99 -0.44 11.34
CA ALA A 267 3.21 0.31 10.10
C ALA A 267 2.43 -0.26 8.90
N GLY A 268 1.90 -1.49 8.99
CA GLY A 268 1.17 -2.15 7.91
C GLY A 268 2.01 -2.40 6.67
N VAL A 269 1.40 -2.28 5.51
CA VAL A 269 2.03 -2.51 4.19
C VAL A 269 2.70 -1.26 3.61
N ILE A 270 2.68 -0.14 4.33
CA ILE A 270 3.19 1.16 3.85
C ILE A 270 4.72 1.18 3.70
N PRO A 271 5.53 0.67 4.66
CA PRO A 271 6.99 0.71 4.56
C PRO A 271 7.59 0.08 3.31
N PRO A 272 7.20 -1.13 2.87
CA PRO A 272 7.73 -1.70 1.63
C PRO A 272 7.29 -0.93 0.37
N ILE A 273 6.09 -0.32 0.37
CA ILE A 273 5.65 0.54 -0.73
C ILE A 273 6.54 1.80 -0.80
N PHE A 274 6.87 2.39 0.34
CA PHE A 274 7.73 3.56 0.42
C PHE A 274 9.17 3.22 0.01
N ALA A 275 9.72 2.12 0.51
CA ALA A 275 11.05 1.66 0.16
C ALA A 275 11.19 1.42 -1.35
N SER A 276 10.23 0.71 -1.95
CA SER A 276 10.23 0.49 -3.40
C SER A 276 10.11 1.79 -4.19
N SER A 277 9.21 2.71 -3.79
CA SER A 277 9.01 3.99 -4.48
C SER A 277 10.27 4.87 -4.48
N ILE A 278 10.98 4.93 -3.34
CA ILE A 278 12.22 5.73 -3.24
C ILE A 278 13.34 5.13 -4.08
N ILE A 279 13.48 3.81 -4.14
CA ILE A 279 14.51 3.17 -4.96
C ILE A 279 14.16 3.32 -6.46
N MET A 280 12.87 3.18 -6.80
CA MET A 280 12.43 3.25 -8.19
C MET A 280 12.54 4.64 -8.79
N PHE A 281 12.35 5.71 -8.01
CA PHE A 281 12.40 7.08 -8.52
C PHE A 281 13.75 7.44 -9.15
N PRO A 282 14.91 7.32 -8.47
CA PRO A 282 16.22 7.56 -9.09
C PRO A 282 16.55 6.57 -10.21
N ALA A 283 16.15 5.30 -10.06
CA ALA A 283 16.38 4.29 -11.08
C ALA A 283 15.64 4.59 -12.39
N THR A 284 14.42 5.14 -12.28
CA THR A 284 13.67 5.59 -13.46
C THR A 284 14.36 6.74 -14.16
N ILE A 285 14.76 7.77 -13.41
CA ILE A 285 15.47 8.93 -13.96
C ILE A 285 16.78 8.49 -14.62
N ALA A 286 17.52 7.59 -13.99
CA ALA A 286 18.80 7.09 -14.50
C ALA A 286 18.66 6.35 -15.83
N ASN A 287 17.54 5.67 -16.08
CA ASN A 287 17.28 4.99 -17.35
C ASN A 287 17.02 5.96 -18.51
N PHE A 288 16.57 7.19 -18.22
CA PHE A 288 16.26 8.19 -19.24
C PHE A 288 17.45 9.12 -19.58
N ILE A 289 18.49 9.13 -18.74
CA ILE A 289 19.68 9.94 -18.99
C ILE A 289 20.69 9.12 -19.81
N PRO A 290 21.07 9.54 -21.04
CA PRO A 290 21.98 8.79 -21.91
C PRO A 290 23.45 8.96 -21.51
N PHE A 291 23.78 8.77 -20.23
CA PHE A 291 25.15 8.86 -19.71
C PHE A 291 25.62 7.49 -19.22
N ALA A 292 26.80 7.05 -19.63
CA ALA A 292 27.28 5.69 -19.38
C ALA A 292 27.32 5.32 -17.87
N GLY A 293 27.72 6.24 -17.01
CA GLY A 293 27.71 6.07 -15.57
C GLY A 293 26.32 5.87 -14.98
N MET A 294 25.30 6.52 -15.55
CA MET A 294 23.91 6.37 -15.10
C MET A 294 23.33 5.00 -15.43
N LYS A 295 23.72 4.39 -16.54
CA LYS A 295 23.32 3.01 -16.88
C LYS A 295 23.89 1.99 -15.89
N THR A 296 25.13 2.19 -15.44
CA THR A 296 25.76 1.35 -14.41
C THR A 296 25.03 1.51 -13.07
N PHE A 297 24.71 2.75 -12.70
CA PHE A 297 23.93 3.05 -11.49
C PHE A 297 22.53 2.43 -11.54
N ALA A 298 21.84 2.52 -12.67
CA ALA A 298 20.54 1.88 -12.87
C ALA A 298 20.62 0.34 -12.72
N LYS A 299 21.69 -0.28 -13.24
CA LYS A 299 21.92 -1.74 -13.06
C LYS A 299 22.12 -2.13 -11.59
N LEU A 300 22.79 -1.31 -10.80
CA LEU A 300 22.97 -1.56 -9.37
C LEU A 300 21.66 -1.49 -8.59
N LEU A 301 20.71 -0.67 -9.06
CA LEU A 301 19.37 -0.52 -8.48
C LEU A 301 18.34 -1.48 -9.07
N THR A 302 18.73 -2.38 -9.98
CA THR A 302 17.81 -3.39 -10.55
C THR A 302 17.48 -4.45 -9.50
N PRO A 303 16.20 -4.85 -9.34
CA PRO A 303 15.80 -5.94 -8.45
C PRO A 303 16.62 -7.21 -8.71
N GLY A 304 17.09 -7.82 -7.63
CA GLY A 304 17.99 -8.98 -7.69
C GLY A 304 19.47 -8.66 -7.61
N SER A 305 19.88 -7.40 -7.67
CA SER A 305 21.23 -6.99 -7.29
C SER A 305 21.37 -7.02 -5.77
N ILE A 306 22.51 -7.49 -5.24
CA ILE A 306 22.77 -7.50 -3.80
C ILE A 306 22.65 -6.09 -3.21
N ILE A 307 23.10 -5.08 -3.94
CA ILE A 307 23.02 -3.67 -3.50
C ILE A 307 21.56 -3.20 -3.41
N HIS A 308 20.73 -3.56 -4.42
CA HIS A 308 19.30 -3.27 -4.37
C HIS A 308 18.64 -3.91 -3.15
N GLU A 309 18.90 -5.22 -2.91
CA GLU A 309 18.27 -5.94 -1.79
C GLU A 309 18.71 -5.37 -0.43
N LEU A 310 19.97 -5.03 -0.26
CA LEU A 310 20.46 -4.39 0.98
C LEU A 310 19.85 -3.01 1.21
N LEU A 311 19.78 -2.18 0.17
CA LEU A 311 19.12 -0.86 0.25
C LEU A 311 17.64 -1.02 0.54
N TYR A 312 16.98 -1.98 -0.10
CA TYR A 312 15.57 -2.24 0.08
C TYR A 312 15.25 -2.66 1.51
N ILE A 313 16.01 -3.61 2.09
CA ILE A 313 15.89 -4.00 3.50
C ILE A 313 16.14 -2.80 4.41
N GLY A 314 17.21 -2.03 4.16
CA GLY A 314 17.55 -0.85 4.95
C GLY A 314 16.42 0.19 4.96
N PHE A 315 15.82 0.48 3.79
CA PHE A 315 14.69 1.39 3.70
C PHE A 315 13.43 0.83 4.35
N ILE A 316 13.14 -0.47 4.22
CA ILE A 316 12.00 -1.09 4.91
C ILE A 316 12.15 -0.90 6.43
N VAL A 317 13.31 -1.23 6.99
CA VAL A 317 13.58 -1.07 8.43
C VAL A 317 13.43 0.41 8.84
N PHE A 318 14.04 1.32 8.10
CA PHE A 318 13.93 2.76 8.36
C PHE A 318 12.47 3.22 8.36
N PHE A 319 11.70 2.87 7.32
CA PHE A 319 10.30 3.30 7.23
C PHE A 319 9.40 2.61 8.24
N CYS A 320 9.68 1.39 8.67
CA CYS A 320 8.94 0.74 9.76
C CYS A 320 9.05 1.55 11.06
N PHE A 321 10.27 1.94 11.44
CA PHE A 321 10.49 2.76 12.64
C PHE A 321 9.92 4.17 12.46
N PHE A 322 10.17 4.80 11.34
CA PHE A 322 9.71 6.15 11.03
C PHE A 322 8.18 6.25 11.07
N TYR A 323 7.50 5.35 10.36
CA TYR A 323 6.04 5.36 10.30
C TYR A 323 5.39 5.01 11.65
N THR A 324 5.97 4.05 12.36
CA THR A 324 5.50 3.72 13.71
C THR A 324 5.61 4.92 14.66
N ALA A 325 6.69 5.68 14.59
CA ALA A 325 6.87 6.88 15.42
C ALA A 325 5.87 8.00 15.10
N ILE A 326 5.46 8.13 13.83
CA ILE A 326 4.45 9.13 13.41
C ILE A 326 3.04 8.71 13.84
N VAL A 327 2.69 7.44 13.61
CA VAL A 327 1.32 6.96 13.84
C VAL A 327 1.01 6.75 15.32
N PHE A 328 2.00 6.30 16.06
CA PHE A 328 1.83 5.97 17.47
C PHE A 328 2.72 6.84 18.35
N ASN A 329 2.09 7.78 19.08
CA ASN A 329 2.79 8.62 20.05
C ASN A 329 2.60 8.06 21.46
N PRO A 330 3.66 7.48 22.08
CA PRO A 330 3.60 6.88 23.42
C PRO A 330 3.21 7.87 24.52
N ASP A 331 3.65 9.13 24.41
CA ASP A 331 3.35 10.17 25.40
C ASP A 331 1.86 10.49 25.46
N ASN A 332 1.24 10.69 24.30
CA ASN A 332 -0.20 10.94 24.21
C ASN A 332 -1.03 9.77 24.77
N VAL A 333 -0.59 8.53 24.53
CA VAL A 333 -1.26 7.32 25.05
C VAL A 333 -1.12 7.25 26.57
N ALA A 334 0.08 7.49 27.11
CA ALA A 334 0.36 7.49 28.54
C ALA A 334 -0.42 8.59 29.28
N ASP A 335 -0.48 9.79 28.71
CA ASP A 335 -1.24 10.93 29.25
C ASP A 335 -2.75 10.67 29.24
N ASN A 336 -3.27 10.11 28.15
CA ASN A 336 -4.67 9.71 28.09
C ASN A 336 -5.01 8.63 29.12
N MET A 337 -4.15 7.61 29.26
CA MET A 337 -4.31 6.59 30.29
C MET A 337 -4.35 7.22 31.69
N LYS A 338 -3.42 8.15 31.99
CA LYS A 338 -3.38 8.86 33.26
C LYS A 338 -4.66 9.69 33.52
N LYS A 339 -5.14 10.42 32.49
CA LYS A 339 -6.39 11.21 32.58
C LYS A 339 -7.62 10.35 32.90
N TYR A 340 -7.69 9.14 32.36
CA TYR A 340 -8.79 8.21 32.62
C TYR A 340 -8.58 7.31 33.83
N GLY A 341 -7.52 7.50 34.61
CA GLY A 341 -7.21 6.72 35.79
C GLY A 341 -6.74 5.30 35.49
N GLY A 342 -6.24 5.06 34.27
CA GLY A 342 -5.63 3.79 33.87
C GLY A 342 -4.15 3.74 34.22
N TYR A 343 -3.65 2.60 34.64
CA TYR A 343 -2.23 2.35 34.90
C TYR A 343 -1.82 0.94 34.51
N ILE A 344 -0.55 0.76 34.23
CA ILE A 344 0.06 -0.55 33.99
C ILE A 344 0.56 -1.07 35.34
N PRO A 345 0.21 -2.31 35.75
CA PRO A 345 0.66 -2.88 37.02
C PRO A 345 2.18 -2.82 37.12
N GLY A 346 2.69 -2.29 38.24
CA GLY A 346 4.13 -2.16 38.52
C GLY A 346 4.81 -0.96 37.87
N ILE A 347 4.12 -0.09 37.10
CA ILE A 347 4.71 1.06 36.44
C ILE A 347 3.97 2.35 36.86
N ARG A 348 4.74 3.40 37.21
CA ARG A 348 4.17 4.71 37.57
C ARG A 348 3.45 5.34 36.36
N PRO A 349 2.19 5.84 36.53
CA PRO A 349 1.48 6.56 35.48
C PRO A 349 2.23 7.82 35.02
N GLY A 350 2.19 8.12 33.72
CA GLY A 350 2.85 9.26 33.10
C GLY A 350 4.14 8.86 32.36
N LYS A 351 5.21 9.64 32.51
CA LYS A 351 6.45 9.49 31.76
C LYS A 351 7.06 8.06 31.77
N LYS A 352 7.03 7.39 32.93
CA LYS A 352 7.50 5.99 33.04
C LYS A 352 6.64 5.00 32.23
N THR A 353 5.37 5.27 32.10
CA THR A 353 4.45 4.48 31.26
C THR A 353 4.76 4.71 29.79
N SER A 354 5.03 5.96 29.37
CA SER A 354 5.48 6.29 28.01
C SER A 354 6.78 5.58 27.65
N GLU A 355 7.82 5.69 28.48
CA GLU A 355 9.11 5.02 28.29
C GLU A 355 8.96 3.48 28.17
N TYR A 356 8.06 2.88 28.91
CA TYR A 356 7.80 1.44 28.85
C TYR A 356 7.10 1.08 27.52
N ILE A 357 6.08 1.81 27.13
CA ILE A 357 5.33 1.59 25.86
C ILE A 357 6.29 1.77 24.69
N GLU A 358 7.12 2.81 24.67
CA GLU A 358 8.11 3.08 23.64
C GLU A 358 9.11 1.92 23.49
N ARG A 359 9.62 1.40 24.60
CA ARG A 359 10.55 0.26 24.61
C ARG A 359 9.90 -1.01 24.05
N VAL A 360 8.66 -1.27 24.41
CA VAL A 360 7.90 -2.43 23.89
C VAL A 360 7.62 -2.23 22.39
N LEU A 361 7.20 -1.03 21.99
CA LEU A 361 6.91 -0.68 20.60
C LEU A 361 8.14 -0.83 19.71
N SER A 362 9.31 -0.31 20.14
CA SER A 362 10.57 -0.42 19.38
C SER A 362 10.97 -1.88 19.14
N ARG A 363 10.83 -2.75 20.15
CA ARG A 363 11.13 -4.18 20.01
C ARG A 363 10.14 -4.88 19.05
N ILE A 364 8.87 -4.56 19.14
CA ILE A 364 7.84 -5.11 18.26
C ILE A 364 8.07 -4.64 16.82
N THR A 365 8.37 -3.35 16.63
CA THR A 365 8.67 -2.78 15.30
C THR A 365 9.91 -3.43 14.67
N LEU A 366 10.94 -3.74 15.44
CA LEU A 366 12.11 -4.45 14.92
C LEU A 366 11.73 -5.84 14.38
N VAL A 367 10.94 -6.62 15.15
CA VAL A 367 10.47 -7.94 14.71
C VAL A 367 9.58 -7.82 13.47
N GLY A 368 8.68 -6.81 13.44
CA GLY A 368 7.86 -6.49 12.28
C GLY A 368 8.68 -6.13 11.05
N ALA A 369 9.73 -5.31 11.20
CA ALA A 369 10.60 -4.90 10.10
C ALA A 369 11.39 -6.08 9.52
N ILE A 370 11.91 -6.99 10.37
CA ILE A 370 12.59 -8.21 9.93
C ILE A 370 11.63 -9.12 9.17
N TYR A 371 10.42 -9.32 9.69
CA TYR A 371 9.39 -10.11 9.04
C TYR A 371 9.03 -9.56 7.65
N ILE A 372 8.73 -8.25 7.55
CA ILE A 372 8.40 -7.58 6.29
C ILE A 372 9.55 -7.71 5.29
N SER A 373 10.78 -7.45 5.72
CA SER A 373 11.98 -7.58 4.88
C SER A 373 12.13 -9.01 4.34
N PHE A 374 11.96 -10.01 5.19
CA PHE A 374 12.02 -11.42 4.78
C PHE A 374 10.96 -11.75 3.72
N VAL A 375 9.70 -11.37 3.95
CA VAL A 375 8.61 -11.64 3.00
C VAL A 375 8.80 -10.90 1.68
N CYS A 376 9.37 -9.68 1.71
CA CYS A 376 9.60 -8.91 0.48
C CYS A 376 10.74 -9.46 -0.37
N VAL A 377 11.82 -9.96 0.24
CA VAL A 377 13.01 -10.46 -0.46
C VAL A 377 12.86 -11.93 -0.90
N LEU A 378 12.08 -12.74 -0.17
CA LEU A 378 11.89 -14.16 -0.44
C LEU A 378 11.54 -14.45 -1.91
N PRO A 379 10.53 -13.81 -2.55
CA PRO A 379 10.19 -14.09 -3.94
C PRO A 379 11.30 -13.72 -4.93
N THR A 380 12.05 -12.66 -4.67
CA THR A 380 13.18 -12.27 -5.53
C THR A 380 14.24 -13.38 -5.56
N ILE A 381 14.55 -13.98 -4.41
CA ILE A 381 15.46 -15.13 -4.31
C ILE A 381 14.88 -16.35 -5.05
N LEU A 382 13.59 -16.62 -4.92
CA LEU A 382 12.93 -17.74 -5.59
C LEU A 382 12.92 -17.60 -7.11
N ILE A 383 12.65 -16.39 -7.63
CA ILE A 383 12.71 -16.10 -9.07
C ILE A 383 14.13 -16.36 -9.60
N GLN A 384 15.17 -15.89 -8.91
CA GLN A 384 16.56 -16.03 -9.35
C GLN A 384 17.09 -17.47 -9.28
N ARG A 385 16.70 -18.23 -8.26
CA ARG A 385 17.21 -19.59 -8.04
C ARG A 385 16.44 -20.66 -8.80
N PHE A 386 15.12 -20.49 -8.96
CA PHE A 386 14.24 -21.53 -9.52
C PHE A 386 13.63 -21.14 -10.87
N ASN A 387 14.01 -19.98 -11.46
CA ASN A 387 13.35 -19.43 -12.66
C ASN A 387 11.82 -19.48 -12.56
N ALA A 388 11.31 -19.38 -11.32
CA ALA A 388 9.90 -19.47 -11.06
C ALA A 388 9.18 -18.32 -11.75
N PRO A 389 8.09 -18.58 -12.49
CA PRO A 389 7.31 -17.55 -13.16
C PRO A 389 6.46 -16.77 -12.14
N PHE A 390 7.10 -16.33 -11.05
CA PHE A 390 6.47 -15.49 -10.03
C PHE A 390 6.36 -14.06 -10.53
N TYR A 391 5.19 -13.71 -11.03
CA TYR A 391 4.84 -12.32 -11.29
C TYR A 391 4.51 -11.54 -10.01
N PHE A 392 4.47 -12.21 -8.86
CA PHE A 392 4.15 -11.59 -7.56
C PHE A 392 5.44 -11.42 -6.76
N GLY A 393 6.00 -10.22 -6.77
CA GLY A 393 7.02 -9.83 -5.79
C GLY A 393 6.47 -9.91 -4.36
N GLY A 394 7.32 -10.02 -3.35
CA GLY A 394 6.91 -10.10 -1.94
C GLY A 394 6.07 -8.91 -1.47
N THR A 395 6.34 -7.73 -2.00
CA THR A 395 5.50 -6.53 -1.81
C THR A 395 4.07 -6.75 -2.28
N ALA A 396 3.87 -7.39 -3.44
CA ALA A 396 2.54 -7.63 -3.97
C ALA A 396 1.74 -8.58 -3.08
N LEU A 397 2.35 -9.65 -2.56
CA LEU A 397 1.70 -10.57 -1.61
C LEU A 397 1.33 -9.85 -0.30
N LEU A 398 2.25 -9.05 0.26
CA LEU A 398 1.97 -8.26 1.44
C LEU A 398 0.81 -7.28 1.23
N ILE A 399 0.79 -6.58 0.09
CA ILE A 399 -0.27 -5.63 -0.24
C ILE A 399 -1.60 -6.36 -0.40
N VAL A 400 -1.63 -7.48 -1.11
CA VAL A 400 -2.87 -8.24 -1.32
C VAL A 400 -3.44 -8.75 0.00
N VAL A 401 -2.62 -9.33 0.86
CA VAL A 401 -3.07 -9.84 2.16
C VAL A 401 -3.41 -8.69 3.11
N GLY A 402 -2.55 -7.68 3.23
CA GLY A 402 -2.74 -6.56 4.15
C GLY A 402 -3.98 -5.73 3.81
N VAL A 403 -4.15 -5.34 2.54
CA VAL A 403 -5.32 -4.58 2.08
C VAL A 403 -6.60 -5.40 2.24
N GLY A 404 -6.52 -6.72 1.96
CA GLY A 404 -7.64 -7.64 2.20
C GLY A 404 -8.05 -7.67 3.67
N LEU A 405 -7.09 -7.82 4.58
CA LEU A 405 -7.34 -7.83 6.04
C LEU A 405 -7.90 -6.49 6.53
N ASP A 406 -7.32 -5.37 6.11
CA ASP A 406 -7.79 -4.02 6.49
C ASP A 406 -9.23 -3.78 6.00
N THR A 407 -9.55 -4.21 4.79
CA THR A 407 -10.90 -4.09 4.23
C THR A 407 -11.90 -4.95 5.01
N ILE A 408 -11.53 -6.18 5.36
CA ILE A 408 -12.37 -7.08 6.20
C ILE A 408 -12.59 -6.46 7.58
N GLN A 409 -11.54 -5.94 8.23
CA GLN A 409 -11.65 -5.29 9.54
C GLN A 409 -12.58 -4.06 9.50
N GLN A 410 -12.54 -3.27 8.42
CA GLN A 410 -13.46 -2.15 8.24
C GLN A 410 -14.91 -2.62 8.04
N ILE A 411 -15.13 -3.66 7.27
CA ILE A 411 -16.48 -4.26 7.12
C ILE A 411 -17.00 -4.75 8.47
N GLU A 412 -16.18 -5.46 9.25
CA GLU A 412 -16.54 -5.94 10.57
C GLU A 412 -16.86 -4.79 11.55
N SER A 413 -16.08 -3.72 11.53
CA SER A 413 -16.34 -2.57 12.40
C SER A 413 -17.68 -1.87 12.06
N HIS A 414 -18.02 -1.75 10.78
CA HIS A 414 -19.32 -1.23 10.35
C HIS A 414 -20.48 -2.15 10.76
N LEU A 415 -20.30 -3.47 10.73
CA LEU A 415 -21.30 -4.43 11.16
C LEU A 415 -21.56 -4.33 12.67
N ILE A 416 -20.50 -4.22 13.48
CA ILE A 416 -20.59 -4.11 14.95
C ILE A 416 -21.31 -2.83 15.37
N LEU A 417 -20.94 -1.68 14.82
CA LEU A 417 -21.55 -0.38 15.13
C LEU A 417 -23.08 -0.41 14.93
N ARG A 418 -23.54 -1.00 13.83
CA ARG A 418 -24.98 -1.09 13.54
C ARG A 418 -25.73 -2.11 14.37
N HIS A 419 -25.06 -3.16 14.84
CA HIS A 419 -25.68 -4.10 15.76
C HIS A 419 -26.04 -3.41 17.08
N TYR A 420 -25.16 -2.53 17.58
CA TYR A 420 -25.41 -1.71 18.77
C TYR A 420 -26.55 -0.70 18.57
N ASP A 421 -26.61 -0.01 17.42
CA ASP A 421 -27.71 0.94 17.11
C ASP A 421 -29.08 0.23 17.08
N GLY A 422 -29.13 -1.00 16.57
CA GLY A 422 -30.34 -1.82 16.58
C GLY A 422 -30.82 -2.19 17.99
N LEU A 423 -29.90 -2.49 18.90
CA LEU A 423 -30.19 -2.80 20.30
C LEU A 423 -30.66 -1.56 21.06
N VAL A 424 -30.04 -0.40 20.85
CA VAL A 424 -30.42 0.88 21.50
C VAL A 424 -31.81 1.31 21.06
N LYS A 425 -32.14 1.24 19.75
CA LYS A 425 -33.47 1.55 19.24
C LYS A 425 -34.56 0.60 19.78
N LYS A 426 -34.25 -0.68 19.98
CA LYS A 426 -35.17 -1.66 20.57
C LYS A 426 -35.40 -1.41 22.06
N SER A 427 -34.37 -0.98 22.79
CA SER A 427 -34.45 -0.59 24.21
C SER A 427 -35.28 0.69 24.39
N SER A 428 -35.13 1.68 23.53
CA SER A 428 -35.88 2.95 23.57
C SER A 428 -37.38 2.73 23.27
N LYS A 429 -37.72 1.84 22.30
CA LYS A 429 -39.14 1.46 22.05
C LYS A 429 -39.79 0.70 23.19
N MET A 430 -39.06 -0.04 24.01
CA MET A 430 -39.60 -0.71 25.19
C MET A 430 -39.81 0.26 26.37
N LYS A 431 -39.03 1.33 26.50
CA LYS A 431 -39.21 2.36 27.53
C LYS A 431 -40.39 3.32 27.24
N GLY A 432 -40.79 3.52 26.00
CA GLY A 432 -41.95 4.35 25.61
C GLY A 432 -43.29 3.63 25.67
N ARG A 433 -43.33 2.36 26.13
CA ARG A 433 -44.56 1.54 26.30
C ARG A 433 -44.93 1.25 27.77
N ARG A 434 -44.31 1.97 28.72
CA ARG A 434 -44.72 1.95 30.12
C ARG A 434 -45.24 3.32 30.56
#